data_1ffae3c9a7963a9b3eac1c0131636097
#
_entry.id   1ffae3c9a7963a9b3eac1c0131636097
#
_cell.length_a   1.000
_cell.length_b   1.000
_cell.length_c   1.000
_cell.angle_alpha   90.00
_cell.angle_beta   90.00
_cell.angle_gamma   90.00
#
_symmetry.space_group_name_H-M   'P 1'
#
loop_
_entity.id
_entity.type
_entity.pdbx_description
1 polymer ?
#
loop_
_entity_poly.entity_id
_entity_poly.type
_entity_poly.pdbx_seq_one_letter_code
_entity_poly.pdbx_strand_id
1 'polypeptide(L)'
;MCKKEKHRLVCVTQRTACEGDFFRQMEAILSMKPARVILREKDLPLSEYEALVKRLLPLCQKAGVPLTCNGPVPGWTLPGCGVQLSFANRNLRGGGECGFGVSVHAPEEAAALRESPAAYLIAGHVFPTDCKKGVPARGLDFLRQVCEAARQPVYAIGGITPERVPQVLQAGAAGYCVMSALMKTANPVQLIEKFYHQEETAYEL
;
A
#
# COMPACT_ATOMS: atom_id res chain seq x y z
N MET A 1 -28.64 -0.58 7.30
CA MET A 1 -27.56 -1.54 7.03
C MET A 1 -26.24 -0.81 7.24
N CYS A 2 -25.52 -1.08 8.33
CA CYS A 2 -24.21 -0.51 8.60
C CYS A 2 -23.23 -1.03 7.55
N LYS A 3 -22.66 -0.17 6.71
CA LYS A 3 -21.56 -0.55 5.81
C LYS A 3 -20.42 -0.96 6.74
N LYS A 4 -20.04 -2.25 6.76
CA LYS A 4 -18.81 -2.69 7.38
C LYS A 4 -17.69 -1.80 6.83
N GLU A 5 -17.10 -0.99 7.69
CA GLU A 5 -15.97 -0.16 7.34
C GLU A 5 -14.87 -1.08 6.80
N LYS A 6 -14.39 -0.78 5.61
CA LYS A 6 -13.27 -1.52 5.02
C LYS A 6 -12.03 -1.19 5.83
N HIS A 7 -11.28 -2.21 6.23
CA HIS A 7 -9.98 -2.01 6.85
C HIS A 7 -9.10 -1.09 6.01
N ARG A 8 -8.19 -0.37 6.68
CA ARG A 8 -7.36 0.70 6.09
C ARG A 8 -5.95 0.25 5.75
N LEU A 9 -5.59 -0.97 6.14
CA LEU A 9 -4.30 -1.57 5.87
C LEU A 9 -4.17 -1.94 4.40
N VAL A 10 -3.09 -1.49 3.76
CA VAL A 10 -2.64 -1.91 2.43
C VAL A 10 -1.39 -2.78 2.60
N CYS A 11 -1.45 -4.01 2.10
CA CYS A 11 -0.30 -4.89 2.05
C CYS A 11 0.56 -4.56 0.83
N VAL A 12 1.85 -4.25 1.04
CA VAL A 12 2.83 -4.11 -0.03
C VAL A 12 3.77 -5.31 0.02
N THR A 13 3.98 -6.01 -1.10
CA THR A 13 4.82 -7.19 -1.10
C THR A 13 6.30 -6.87 -1.25
N GLN A 14 7.11 -7.79 -0.77
CA GLN A 14 8.54 -7.95 -0.99
C GLN A 14 8.85 -9.43 -0.79
N ARG A 15 8.67 -10.25 -1.86
CA ARG A 15 8.79 -11.71 -1.77
C ARG A 15 10.12 -12.18 -1.20
N THR A 16 11.21 -11.45 -1.51
CA THR A 16 12.56 -11.78 -1.03
C THR A 16 12.75 -11.58 0.48
N ALA A 17 11.81 -10.91 1.15
CA ALA A 17 11.81 -10.76 2.61
C ALA A 17 10.97 -11.85 3.32
N CYS A 18 10.28 -12.69 2.56
CA CYS A 18 9.49 -13.78 3.11
C CYS A 18 10.40 -14.97 3.45
N GLU A 19 10.40 -15.42 4.71
CA GLU A 19 11.25 -16.54 5.15
C GLU A 19 10.65 -17.91 4.74
N GLY A 20 9.36 -17.97 4.44
CA GLY A 20 8.64 -19.17 4.04
C GLY A 20 8.08 -19.10 2.61
N ASP A 21 7.03 -19.88 2.36
CA ASP A 21 6.32 -19.85 1.08
C ASP A 21 5.52 -18.55 0.92
N PHE A 22 5.85 -17.79 -0.10
CA PHE A 22 5.22 -16.50 -0.38
C PHE A 22 3.70 -16.59 -0.59
N PHE A 23 3.22 -17.65 -1.26
CA PHE A 23 1.78 -17.80 -1.51
C PHE A 23 1.00 -18.16 -0.26
N ARG A 24 1.55 -19.02 0.61
CA ARG A 24 0.96 -19.28 1.93
C ARG A 24 0.89 -18.01 2.77
N GLN A 25 1.96 -17.19 2.75
CA GLN A 25 1.96 -15.90 3.42
C GLN A 25 0.85 -14.99 2.88
N MET A 26 0.72 -14.91 1.55
CA MET A 26 -0.33 -14.10 0.92
C MET A 26 -1.73 -14.62 1.19
N GLU A 27 -1.96 -15.94 1.21
CA GLU A 27 -3.25 -16.52 1.59
C GLU A 27 -3.65 -16.15 3.03
N ALA A 28 -2.70 -16.22 3.97
CA ALA A 28 -2.93 -15.81 5.36
C ALA A 28 -3.24 -14.29 5.46
N ILE A 29 -2.51 -13.44 4.74
CA ILE A 29 -2.78 -12.01 4.68
C ILE A 29 -4.17 -11.73 4.06
N LEU A 30 -4.50 -12.39 2.96
CA LEU A 30 -5.76 -12.21 2.25
C LEU A 30 -6.98 -12.68 3.06
N SER A 31 -6.82 -13.66 3.95
CA SER A 31 -7.90 -14.08 4.87
C SER A 31 -8.36 -12.95 5.79
N MET A 32 -7.48 -11.99 6.08
CA MET A 32 -7.76 -10.80 6.90
C MET A 32 -8.36 -9.63 6.09
N LYS A 33 -8.53 -9.79 4.79
CA LYS A 33 -9.17 -8.81 3.88
C LYS A 33 -8.59 -7.39 4.00
N PRO A 34 -7.28 -7.19 3.77
CA PRO A 34 -6.72 -5.84 3.73
C PRO A 34 -7.42 -5.00 2.66
N ALA A 35 -7.34 -3.68 2.77
CA ALA A 35 -7.95 -2.76 1.81
C ALA A 35 -7.45 -2.96 0.37
N ARG A 36 -6.20 -3.43 0.21
CA ARG A 36 -5.54 -3.64 -1.08
C ARG A 36 -4.27 -4.46 -0.90
N VAL A 37 -3.86 -5.15 -1.97
CA VAL A 37 -2.50 -5.68 -2.12
C VAL A 37 -1.80 -4.91 -3.24
N ILE A 38 -0.57 -4.45 -2.98
CA ILE A 38 0.33 -3.88 -3.99
C ILE A 38 1.48 -4.87 -4.20
N LEU A 39 1.50 -5.53 -5.35
CA LEU A 39 2.57 -6.46 -5.74
C LEU A 39 3.78 -5.67 -6.21
N ARG A 40 4.76 -5.48 -5.31
CA ARG A 40 5.95 -4.67 -5.56
C ARG A 40 7.19 -5.57 -5.66
N GLU A 41 7.46 -6.06 -6.88
CA GLU A 41 8.61 -6.92 -7.18
C GLU A 41 9.35 -6.36 -8.41
N LYS A 42 10.16 -5.32 -8.17
CA LYS A 42 10.88 -4.59 -9.24
C LYS A 42 12.17 -5.27 -9.69
N ASP A 43 12.59 -6.28 -8.96
CA ASP A 43 13.78 -7.08 -9.21
C ASP A 43 13.56 -8.22 -10.21
N LEU A 44 12.30 -8.52 -10.51
CA LEU A 44 11.94 -9.60 -11.45
C LEU A 44 12.02 -9.15 -12.90
N PRO A 45 12.42 -10.04 -13.83
CA PRO A 45 12.10 -9.91 -15.25
C PRO A 45 10.58 -9.82 -15.46
N LEU A 46 10.14 -9.12 -16.52
CA LEU A 46 8.71 -8.91 -16.75
C LEU A 46 7.93 -10.23 -16.87
N SER A 47 8.50 -11.24 -17.55
CA SER A 47 7.86 -12.55 -17.70
C SER A 47 7.61 -13.28 -16.38
N GLU A 48 8.56 -13.20 -15.44
CA GLU A 48 8.41 -13.78 -14.11
C GLU A 48 7.42 -12.97 -13.26
N TYR A 49 7.46 -11.65 -13.37
CA TYR A 49 6.50 -10.78 -12.72
C TYR A 49 5.08 -11.05 -13.20
N GLU A 50 4.89 -11.20 -14.51
CA GLU A 50 3.61 -11.56 -15.12
C GLU A 50 3.08 -12.91 -14.60
N ALA A 51 3.93 -13.93 -14.53
CA ALA A 51 3.57 -15.23 -13.97
C ALA A 51 3.15 -15.12 -12.52
N LEU A 52 3.83 -14.29 -11.72
CA LEU A 52 3.50 -14.03 -10.33
C LEU A 52 2.13 -13.34 -10.19
N VAL A 53 1.84 -12.32 -11.02
CA VAL A 53 0.53 -11.65 -11.06
C VAL A 53 -0.58 -12.64 -11.41
N LYS A 54 -0.40 -13.49 -12.44
CA LYS A 54 -1.38 -14.49 -12.86
C LYS A 54 -1.71 -15.51 -11.76
N ARG A 55 -0.75 -15.81 -10.89
CA ARG A 55 -0.96 -16.71 -9.74
C ARG A 55 -1.64 -16.00 -8.55
N LEU A 56 -1.29 -14.73 -8.29
CA LEU A 56 -1.81 -14.00 -7.12
C LEU A 56 -3.21 -13.42 -7.38
N LEU A 57 -3.51 -13.00 -8.60
CA LEU A 57 -4.79 -12.35 -8.94
C LEU A 57 -6.03 -13.18 -8.56
N PRO A 58 -6.10 -14.50 -8.86
CA PRO A 58 -7.24 -15.32 -8.46
C PRO A 58 -7.43 -15.40 -6.94
N LEU A 59 -6.34 -15.42 -6.16
CA LEU A 59 -6.39 -15.42 -4.70
C LEU A 59 -6.98 -14.10 -4.17
N CYS A 60 -6.52 -12.98 -4.73
CA CYS A 60 -7.04 -11.65 -4.39
C CYS A 60 -8.53 -11.53 -4.76
N GLN A 61 -8.93 -11.99 -5.94
CA GLN A 61 -10.32 -11.98 -6.40
C GLN A 61 -11.22 -12.82 -5.48
N LYS A 62 -10.80 -14.04 -5.12
CA LYS A 62 -11.51 -14.91 -4.17
C LYS A 62 -11.70 -14.25 -2.80
N ALA A 63 -10.70 -13.50 -2.33
CA ALA A 63 -10.76 -12.77 -1.07
C ALA A 63 -11.56 -11.45 -1.18
N GLY A 64 -11.89 -10.98 -2.38
CA GLY A 64 -12.51 -9.68 -2.62
C GLY A 64 -11.55 -8.50 -2.36
N VAL A 65 -10.23 -8.72 -2.48
CA VAL A 65 -9.17 -7.73 -2.23
C VAL A 65 -8.59 -7.25 -3.57
N PRO A 66 -8.58 -5.94 -3.86
CA PRO A 66 -7.99 -5.41 -5.09
C PRO A 66 -6.48 -5.68 -5.15
N LEU A 67 -6.01 -6.12 -6.32
CA LEU A 67 -4.57 -6.26 -6.64
C LEU A 67 -4.09 -5.08 -7.47
N THR A 68 -2.95 -4.52 -7.11
CA THR A 68 -2.30 -3.41 -7.82
C THR A 68 -0.88 -3.81 -8.20
N CYS A 69 -0.51 -3.60 -9.45
CA CYS A 69 0.81 -3.90 -9.99
C CYS A 69 1.80 -2.74 -9.73
N ASN A 70 2.97 -3.07 -9.20
CA ASN A 70 4.14 -2.19 -9.08
C ASN A 70 5.40 -2.98 -9.47
N GLY A 71 5.47 -3.37 -10.72
CA GLY A 71 6.49 -4.26 -11.26
C GLY A 71 7.69 -3.54 -11.87
N PRO A 72 8.52 -4.29 -12.63
CA PRO A 72 9.74 -3.80 -13.26
C PRO A 72 9.47 -2.75 -14.35
N VAL A 73 8.33 -2.86 -15.04
CA VAL A 73 7.94 -1.92 -16.11
C VAL A 73 6.87 -0.97 -15.56
N PRO A 74 7.14 0.35 -15.45
CA PRO A 74 6.16 1.32 -14.99
C PRO A 74 4.91 1.34 -15.88
N GLY A 75 3.74 1.36 -15.26
CA GLY A 75 2.45 1.38 -15.97
C GLY A 75 1.97 0.02 -16.49
N TRP A 76 2.81 -1.02 -16.47
CA TRP A 76 2.41 -2.36 -16.87
C TRP A 76 1.42 -2.98 -15.87
N THR A 77 0.38 -3.61 -16.39
CA THR A 77 -0.65 -4.30 -15.59
C THR A 77 -1.35 -5.39 -16.41
N LEU A 78 -2.15 -6.21 -15.75
CA LEU A 78 -3.09 -7.16 -16.38
C LEU A 78 -4.54 -6.70 -16.16
N PRO A 79 -5.49 -7.14 -17.01
CA PRO A 79 -6.92 -6.96 -16.77
C PRO A 79 -7.31 -7.43 -15.36
N GLY A 80 -8.13 -6.66 -14.66
CA GLY A 80 -8.52 -6.93 -13.27
C GLY A 80 -7.52 -6.43 -12.22
N CYS A 81 -6.38 -5.82 -12.61
CA CYS A 81 -5.42 -5.21 -11.69
C CYS A 81 -5.38 -3.68 -11.85
N GLY A 82 -5.10 -2.99 -10.73
CA GLY A 82 -4.70 -1.58 -10.76
C GLY A 82 -3.20 -1.41 -11.00
N VAL A 83 -2.74 -0.17 -11.04
CA VAL A 83 -1.32 0.19 -11.20
C VAL A 83 -0.87 1.14 -10.10
N GLN A 84 0.34 0.95 -9.57
CA GLN A 84 1.03 1.90 -8.69
C GLN A 84 2.16 2.58 -9.46
N LEU A 85 2.08 3.88 -9.62
CA LEU A 85 3.06 4.70 -10.30
C LEU A 85 3.93 5.48 -9.30
N SER A 86 5.15 5.84 -9.71
CA SER A 86 5.91 6.91 -9.06
C SER A 86 5.41 8.27 -9.56
N PHE A 87 5.69 9.34 -8.82
CA PHE A 87 5.37 10.70 -9.27
C PHE A 87 6.00 11.02 -10.64
N ALA A 88 7.24 10.57 -10.89
CA ALA A 88 7.91 10.75 -12.18
C ALA A 88 7.14 10.10 -13.34
N ASN A 89 6.45 9.00 -13.08
CA ASN A 89 5.71 8.22 -14.09
C ASN A 89 4.19 8.49 -14.06
N ARG A 90 3.73 9.51 -13.34
CA ARG A 90 2.30 9.83 -13.13
C ARG A 90 1.47 10.05 -14.39
N ASN A 91 2.13 10.40 -15.49
CA ASN A 91 1.48 10.64 -16.78
C ASN A 91 1.34 9.37 -17.64
N LEU A 92 1.93 8.25 -17.20
CA LEU A 92 1.74 6.97 -17.87
C LEU A 92 0.28 6.54 -17.63
N ARG A 93 -0.53 6.60 -18.67
CA ARG A 93 -1.89 6.09 -18.66
C ARG A 93 -1.86 4.56 -18.82
N GLY A 94 -1.48 3.89 -17.74
CA GLY A 94 -1.52 2.44 -17.66
C GLY A 94 -2.29 2.09 -16.39
N GLY A 95 -3.46 1.74 -16.51
CA GLY A 95 -4.28 1.35 -15.38
C GLY A 95 -5.64 1.10 -15.97
N GLY A 96 -5.87 -0.11 -16.38
CA GLY A 96 -7.15 -0.54 -16.87
C GLY A 96 -8.31 -0.13 -15.93
N GLU A 97 -9.43 -0.75 -16.05
CA GLU A 97 -10.67 -0.49 -15.30
C GLU A 97 -10.53 -0.35 -13.76
N CYS A 98 -9.42 -0.84 -13.19
CA CYS A 98 -9.15 -0.83 -11.74
C CYS A 98 -8.44 0.44 -11.21
N GLY A 99 -8.16 1.42 -12.06
CA GLY A 99 -7.54 2.70 -11.67
C GLY A 99 -6.06 2.59 -11.30
N PHE A 100 -5.47 3.71 -10.87
CA PHE A 100 -4.06 3.76 -10.46
C PHE A 100 -3.86 4.60 -9.20
N GLY A 101 -2.77 4.32 -8.47
CA GLY A 101 -2.26 5.12 -7.39
C GLY A 101 -0.92 5.76 -7.74
N VAL A 102 -0.56 6.85 -7.06
CA VAL A 102 0.72 7.53 -7.24
C VAL A 102 1.47 7.65 -5.91
N SER A 103 2.76 7.31 -5.91
CA SER A 103 3.65 7.54 -4.77
C SER A 103 4.19 8.95 -4.80
N VAL A 104 4.07 9.67 -3.68
CA VAL A 104 4.52 11.06 -3.51
C VAL A 104 5.49 11.19 -2.34
N HIS A 105 6.41 12.16 -2.46
CA HIS A 105 7.48 12.38 -1.51
C HIS A 105 7.60 13.85 -1.07
N ALA A 106 6.70 14.73 -1.54
CA ALA A 106 6.60 16.12 -1.15
C ALA A 106 5.14 16.61 -1.22
N PRO A 107 4.72 17.59 -0.39
CA PRO A 107 3.38 18.18 -0.48
C PRO A 107 3.07 18.78 -1.85
N GLU A 108 4.08 19.35 -2.52
CA GLU A 108 3.98 19.95 -3.85
C GLU A 108 3.63 18.89 -4.92
N GLU A 109 4.12 17.65 -4.75
CA GLU A 109 3.77 16.54 -5.63
C GLU A 109 2.29 16.15 -5.47
N ALA A 110 1.76 16.18 -4.24
CA ALA A 110 0.35 15.95 -3.98
C ALA A 110 -0.52 17.07 -4.54
N ALA A 111 -0.12 18.33 -4.36
CA ALA A 111 -0.80 19.49 -4.92
C ALA A 111 -0.86 19.43 -6.46
N ALA A 112 0.22 19.02 -7.11
CA ALA A 112 0.27 18.85 -8.57
C ALA A 112 -0.65 17.73 -9.08
N LEU A 113 -1.09 16.82 -8.21
CA LEU A 113 -2.00 15.72 -8.53
C LEU A 113 -3.47 16.01 -8.20
N ARG A 114 -3.84 17.20 -7.69
CA ARG A 114 -5.22 17.49 -7.25
C ARG A 114 -6.28 17.19 -8.31
N GLU A 115 -5.98 17.51 -9.57
CA GLU A 115 -6.89 17.28 -10.70
C GLU A 115 -6.58 15.97 -11.45
N SER A 116 -5.65 15.16 -10.93
CA SER A 116 -5.34 13.86 -11.50
C SER A 116 -6.46 12.85 -11.21
N PRO A 117 -6.80 11.94 -12.17
CA PRO A 117 -7.71 10.85 -11.93
C PRO A 117 -7.10 9.71 -11.09
N ALA A 118 -5.98 9.92 -10.42
CA ALA A 118 -5.41 8.96 -9.48
C ALA A 118 -6.44 8.62 -8.39
N ALA A 119 -6.65 7.34 -8.14
CA ALA A 119 -7.62 6.87 -7.16
C ALA A 119 -7.15 7.08 -5.71
N TYR A 120 -5.84 7.15 -5.50
CA TYR A 120 -5.22 7.38 -4.19
C TYR A 120 -3.75 7.78 -4.34
N LEU A 121 -3.19 8.36 -3.28
CA LEU A 121 -1.76 8.66 -3.15
C LEU A 121 -1.13 7.81 -2.06
N ILE A 122 0.17 7.50 -2.21
CA ILE A 122 0.98 6.88 -1.15
C ILE A 122 2.08 7.86 -0.76
N ALA A 123 2.05 8.32 0.48
CA ALA A 123 3.00 9.30 1.03
C ALA A 123 4.06 8.63 1.92
N GLY A 124 5.34 8.89 1.68
CA GLY A 124 6.38 8.32 2.52
C GLY A 124 7.82 8.65 2.14
N HIS A 125 8.73 8.13 2.97
CA HIS A 125 8.49 7.27 4.15
C HIS A 125 8.31 8.15 5.41
N VAL A 126 7.28 7.83 6.20
CA VAL A 126 6.89 8.68 7.35
C VAL A 126 7.82 8.46 8.54
N PHE A 127 8.11 7.22 8.91
CA PHE A 127 8.98 6.87 10.02
C PHE A 127 10.26 6.17 9.55
N PRO A 128 11.32 6.12 10.38
CA PRO A 128 12.53 5.39 10.06
C PRO A 128 12.22 3.94 9.67
N THR A 129 12.91 3.43 8.65
CA THR A 129 12.69 2.07 8.11
C THR A 129 13.96 1.53 7.48
N ASP A 130 14.22 0.23 7.67
CA ASP A 130 15.37 -0.46 7.06
C ASP A 130 15.33 -0.44 5.52
N CYS A 131 14.15 -0.30 4.93
CA CYS A 131 13.97 -0.23 3.48
C CYS A 131 14.52 1.08 2.87
N LYS A 132 14.87 2.07 3.70
CA LYS A 132 15.41 3.39 3.32
C LYS A 132 16.57 3.79 4.23
N LYS A 133 17.49 2.85 4.49
CA LYS A 133 18.68 3.12 5.31
C LYS A 133 19.42 4.37 4.85
N GLY A 134 19.79 5.21 5.81
CA GLY A 134 20.54 6.46 5.56
C GLY A 134 19.71 7.63 5.00
N VAL A 135 18.41 7.45 4.74
CA VAL A 135 17.53 8.54 4.35
C VAL A 135 16.71 8.97 5.57
N PRO A 136 16.73 10.26 5.99
CA PRO A 136 15.93 10.73 7.11
C PRO A 136 14.42 10.50 6.88
N ALA A 137 13.72 10.08 7.94
CA ALA A 137 12.27 9.97 7.91
C ALA A 137 11.63 11.36 7.76
N ARG A 138 10.52 11.46 7.03
CA ARG A 138 9.86 12.74 6.74
C ARG A 138 8.96 13.22 7.88
N GLY A 139 8.48 12.32 8.73
CA GLY A 139 7.68 12.62 9.91
C GLY A 139 6.18 12.82 9.63
N LEU A 140 5.44 13.06 10.70
CA LEU A 140 3.98 13.25 10.66
C LEU A 140 3.59 14.63 10.11
N ASP A 141 4.43 15.66 10.26
CA ASP A 141 4.16 16.98 9.70
C ASP A 141 4.17 16.96 8.17
N PHE A 142 5.11 16.25 7.58
CA PHE A 142 5.09 15.97 6.14
C PHE A 142 3.78 15.26 5.73
N LEU A 143 3.36 14.23 6.48
CA LEU A 143 2.13 13.51 6.17
C LEU A 143 0.90 14.42 6.23
N ARG A 144 0.77 15.28 7.24
CA ARG A 144 -0.33 16.27 7.33
C ARG A 144 -0.33 17.19 6.12
N GLN A 145 0.81 17.78 5.78
CA GLN A 145 0.93 18.68 4.62
C GLN A 145 0.54 17.99 3.30
N VAL A 146 0.93 16.72 3.12
CA VAL A 146 0.51 15.93 1.94
C VAL A 146 -1.00 15.70 1.95
N CYS A 147 -1.59 15.35 3.10
CA CYS A 147 -3.03 15.13 3.22
C CYS A 147 -3.84 16.41 2.93
N GLU A 148 -3.36 17.58 3.41
CA GLU A 148 -3.98 18.89 3.16
C GLU A 148 -3.87 19.32 1.69
N ALA A 149 -2.74 19.00 1.05
CA ALA A 149 -2.49 19.34 -0.35
C ALA A 149 -3.27 18.45 -1.33
N ALA A 150 -3.57 17.21 -0.95
CA ALA A 150 -4.24 16.23 -1.82
C ALA A 150 -5.76 16.42 -1.85
N ARG A 151 -6.41 15.99 -2.97
CA ARG A 151 -7.86 15.73 -3.02
C ARG A 151 -8.15 14.23 -2.92
N GLN A 152 -7.20 13.41 -3.31
CA GLN A 152 -7.28 11.95 -3.26
C GLN A 152 -7.03 11.45 -1.85
N PRO A 153 -7.59 10.29 -1.46
CA PRO A 153 -7.22 9.63 -0.21
C PRO A 153 -5.72 9.31 -0.19
N VAL A 154 -5.06 9.66 0.92
CA VAL A 154 -3.62 9.47 1.13
C VAL A 154 -3.40 8.28 2.04
N TYR A 155 -2.53 7.36 1.64
CA TYR A 155 -2.06 6.25 2.45
C TYR A 155 -0.61 6.50 2.86
N ALA A 156 -0.33 6.38 4.16
CA ALA A 156 1.03 6.54 4.68
C ALA A 156 1.85 5.27 4.47
N ILE A 157 3.16 5.39 4.18
CA ILE A 157 4.08 4.25 4.10
C ILE A 157 5.41 4.56 4.81
N GLY A 158 6.05 3.52 5.34
CA GLY A 158 7.40 3.54 5.89
C GLY A 158 7.42 3.57 7.41
N GLY A 159 7.94 2.48 7.99
CA GLY A 159 8.09 2.31 9.43
C GLY A 159 6.78 2.28 10.22
N ILE A 160 5.66 1.94 9.59
CA ILE A 160 4.36 1.87 10.26
C ILE A 160 4.31 0.60 11.11
N THR A 161 4.05 0.75 12.40
CA THR A 161 3.76 -0.32 13.37
C THR A 161 2.35 -0.15 13.92
N PRO A 162 1.74 -1.17 14.57
CA PRO A 162 0.41 -1.02 15.14
C PRO A 162 0.28 0.23 16.02
N GLU A 163 1.25 0.50 16.89
CA GLU A 163 1.24 1.62 17.85
C GLU A 163 1.28 3.00 17.16
N ARG A 164 1.71 3.05 15.89
CA ARG A 164 1.80 4.28 15.09
C ARG A 164 0.54 4.55 14.27
N VAL A 165 -0.38 3.58 14.17
CA VAL A 165 -1.61 3.73 13.37
C VAL A 165 -2.45 4.92 13.83
N PRO A 166 -2.72 5.14 15.13
CA PRO A 166 -3.53 6.29 15.56
C PRO A 166 -2.93 7.62 15.11
N GLN A 167 -1.62 7.81 15.26
CA GLN A 167 -0.93 9.04 14.85
C GLN A 167 -1.01 9.28 13.33
N VAL A 168 -0.93 8.21 12.54
CA VAL A 168 -1.03 8.27 11.07
C VAL A 168 -2.44 8.69 10.64
N LEU A 169 -3.47 8.13 11.26
CA LEU A 169 -4.86 8.46 10.96
C LEU A 169 -5.21 9.88 11.44
N GLN A 170 -4.74 10.30 12.61
CA GLN A 170 -4.89 11.67 13.13
C GLN A 170 -4.17 12.71 12.26
N ALA A 171 -3.10 12.32 11.55
CA ALA A 171 -2.44 13.18 10.58
C ALA A 171 -3.23 13.38 9.27
N GLY A 172 -4.44 12.79 9.14
CA GLY A 172 -5.33 12.93 8.00
C GLY A 172 -5.20 11.81 6.94
N ALA A 173 -4.37 10.80 7.17
CA ALA A 173 -4.26 9.68 6.23
C ALA A 173 -5.55 8.85 6.20
N ALA A 174 -5.98 8.44 5.01
CA ALA A 174 -7.10 7.53 4.81
C ALA A 174 -6.78 6.09 5.22
N GLY A 175 -5.49 5.75 5.31
CA GLY A 175 -5.01 4.45 5.71
C GLY A 175 -3.48 4.38 5.66
N TYR A 176 -2.96 3.18 5.69
CA TYR A 176 -1.52 2.95 5.77
C TYR A 176 -1.07 1.69 5.04
N CYS A 177 0.20 1.69 4.62
CA CYS A 177 0.84 0.60 3.90
C CYS A 177 1.87 -0.09 4.80
N VAL A 178 1.82 -1.42 4.87
CA VAL A 178 2.78 -2.25 5.60
C VAL A 178 3.45 -3.20 4.61
N MET A 179 4.77 -3.27 4.63
CA MET A 179 5.57 -4.10 3.73
C MET A 179 6.38 -5.15 4.49
N SER A 180 7.57 -4.81 4.93
CA SER A 180 8.53 -5.78 5.51
C SER A 180 8.00 -6.50 6.74
N ALA A 181 7.24 -5.86 7.60
CA ALA A 181 6.67 -6.48 8.79
C ALA A 181 5.71 -7.63 8.43
N LEU A 182 4.87 -7.46 7.39
CA LEU A 182 3.96 -8.51 6.92
C LEU A 182 4.69 -9.64 6.17
N MET A 183 5.80 -9.34 5.51
CA MET A 183 6.55 -10.36 4.78
C MET A 183 7.46 -11.21 5.69
N LYS A 184 8.03 -10.60 6.74
CA LYS A 184 8.99 -11.26 7.64
C LYS A 184 8.33 -12.02 8.80
N THR A 185 7.08 -11.73 9.13
CA THR A 185 6.44 -12.37 10.29
C THR A 185 6.03 -13.80 9.99
N ALA A 186 6.24 -14.69 10.96
CA ALA A 186 5.74 -16.06 10.92
C ALA A 186 4.20 -16.13 11.12
N ASN A 187 3.59 -15.08 11.69
CA ASN A 187 2.14 -15.03 11.95
C ASN A 187 1.53 -13.70 11.46
N PRO A 188 1.26 -13.58 10.15
CA PRO A 188 0.69 -12.36 9.58
C PRO A 188 -0.73 -12.07 10.07
N VAL A 189 -1.52 -13.09 10.39
CA VAL A 189 -2.88 -12.93 10.91
C VAL A 189 -2.85 -12.17 12.24
N GLN A 190 -2.09 -12.65 13.21
CA GLN A 190 -1.97 -12.01 14.53
C GLN A 190 -1.40 -10.58 14.42
N LEU A 191 -0.46 -10.35 13.50
CA LEU A 191 0.07 -9.01 13.29
C LEU A 191 -1.00 -8.07 12.72
N ILE A 192 -1.80 -8.53 11.75
CA ILE A 192 -2.88 -7.73 11.15
C ILE A 192 -3.98 -7.44 12.17
N GLU A 193 -4.33 -8.40 13.03
CA GLU A 193 -5.28 -8.17 14.14
C GLU A 193 -4.84 -7.01 15.05
N LYS A 194 -3.54 -6.93 15.37
CA LYS A 194 -3.00 -5.79 16.14
C LYS A 194 -3.17 -4.46 15.41
N PHE A 195 -2.96 -4.45 14.09
CA PHE A 195 -3.19 -3.26 13.26
C PHE A 195 -4.66 -2.85 13.27
N TYR A 196 -5.59 -3.79 13.09
CA TYR A 196 -7.03 -3.51 13.06
C TYR A 196 -7.57 -3.03 14.40
N HIS A 197 -7.08 -3.59 15.50
CA HIS A 197 -7.42 -3.11 16.83
C HIS A 197 -7.04 -1.63 17.02
N GLN A 198 -5.89 -1.18 16.49
CA GLN A 198 -5.47 0.21 16.55
C GLN A 198 -6.27 1.13 15.60
N GLU A 199 -6.86 0.60 14.52
CA GLU A 199 -7.79 1.35 13.69
C GLU A 199 -9.05 1.71 14.48
N GLU A 200 -9.59 0.78 15.26
CA GLU A 200 -10.79 0.97 16.07
C GLU A 200 -10.57 2.03 17.16
N THR A 201 -9.47 1.93 17.89
CA THR A 201 -9.15 2.88 18.99
C THR A 201 -8.84 4.31 18.50
N ALA A 202 -8.41 4.48 17.25
CA ALA A 202 -8.12 5.80 16.69
C ALA A 202 -9.35 6.71 16.53
N TYR A 203 -10.58 6.18 16.63
CA TYR A 203 -11.84 6.95 16.54
C TYR A 203 -12.45 7.28 17.89
N GLU A 204 -11.93 6.69 18.96
CA GLU A 204 -12.45 6.94 20.31
C GLU A 204 -11.76 8.14 21.00
N LEU A 205 -10.78 8.75 20.34
CA LEU A 205 -10.01 9.91 20.75
C LEU A 205 -10.37 11.17 19.94
#